data_146ab5368d108872cf3ac23a636f30e3
#
_entry.id   146ab5368d108872cf3ac23a636f30e3
#
_cell.length_a   1.000
_cell.length_b   1.000
_cell.length_c   1.000
_cell.angle_alpha   90.00
_cell.angle_beta   90.00
_cell.angle_gamma   90.00
#
_symmetry.space_group_name_H-M   'P 1'
#
loop_
_entity.id
_entity.type
_entity.pdbx_description
1 polymer ?
#
loop_
_entity_poly.entity_id
_entity_poly.type
_entity_poly.pdbx_seq_one_letter_code
_entity_poly.pdbx_strand_id
1 'polypeptide(L)'
;QVKRADKESKEGIIKAIASDDGKTIAMTEVNTETDFVAKTDNFKKFAEAVTRQVLAGVEDPVAAMKDELMTIVSQTGENVKIRRTCRYVLSGTGQIAFYIHMGGKVGVVVEVGCGKEETAHSPAFGELVHDLTLQIAAAAPRYVTSDEVPADAIETEKEIARNSDRFKGKPDNIVENALKGIVNKFFSDVCLVNQPFVKEPKQTVTDVLKACEKATGDKITIKRFTRFQLGAA
;
A
#
# COMPACT_ATOMS: atom_id res chain seq x y z
N GLN A 1 -23.64 -27.04 -7.50
CA GLN A 1 -23.06 -26.01 -6.61
C GLN A 1 -21.52 -26.00 -6.57
N VAL A 2 -20.84 -27.11 -6.93
CA VAL A 2 -19.37 -27.23 -6.85
C VAL A 2 -18.61 -26.48 -7.97
N LYS A 3 -19.22 -26.21 -9.12
CA LYS A 3 -18.56 -25.55 -10.27
C LYS A 3 -18.41 -24.02 -10.17
N ARG A 4 -19.00 -23.35 -9.16
CA ARG A 4 -18.89 -21.89 -8.99
C ARG A 4 -17.73 -21.42 -8.10
N ALA A 5 -17.15 -22.31 -7.28
CA ALA A 5 -16.06 -21.98 -6.39
C ALA A 5 -14.72 -21.72 -7.11
N ASP A 6 -14.58 -22.18 -8.37
CA ASP A 6 -13.33 -22.11 -9.14
C ASP A 6 -13.21 -20.89 -10.08
N LYS A 7 -14.26 -20.05 -10.18
CA LYS A 7 -14.13 -18.82 -10.95
C LYS A 7 -13.30 -17.79 -10.17
N GLU A 8 -12.21 -17.33 -10.79
CA GLU A 8 -11.37 -16.28 -10.23
C GLU A 8 -12.15 -14.97 -10.12
N SER A 9 -12.31 -14.47 -8.89
CA SER A 9 -12.90 -13.16 -8.60
C SER A 9 -11.76 -12.14 -8.53
N LYS A 10 -11.43 -11.52 -9.66
CA LYS A 10 -10.35 -10.50 -9.78
C LYS A 10 -10.87 -9.08 -9.88
N GLU A 11 -12.15 -8.92 -10.22
CA GLU A 11 -12.84 -7.64 -10.21
C GLU A 11 -13.33 -7.29 -8.80
N GLY A 12 -13.81 -6.10 -8.59
CA GLY A 12 -14.32 -5.65 -7.29
C GLY A 12 -13.96 -4.21 -6.98
N ILE A 13 -13.80 -3.92 -5.70
CA ILE A 13 -13.48 -2.58 -5.21
C ILE A 13 -12.57 -2.64 -3.98
N ILE A 14 -11.64 -1.71 -3.92
CA ILE A 14 -10.91 -1.35 -2.70
C ILE A 14 -11.59 -0.12 -2.11
N LYS A 15 -11.97 -0.21 -0.84
CA LYS A 15 -12.64 0.85 -0.09
C LYS A 15 -11.82 1.20 1.15
N ALA A 16 -11.72 2.49 1.48
CA ALA A 16 -11.13 2.94 2.73
C ALA A 16 -12.03 3.95 3.42
N ILE A 17 -12.06 3.91 4.74
CA ILE A 17 -12.84 4.81 5.60
C ILE A 17 -11.97 5.21 6.79
N ALA A 18 -11.98 6.50 7.13
CA ALA A 18 -11.38 7.02 8.34
C ALA A 18 -12.45 7.25 9.42
N SER A 19 -12.06 7.12 10.69
CA SER A 19 -12.85 7.59 11.83
C SER A 19 -12.98 9.12 11.82
N ASP A 20 -13.99 9.64 12.51
CA ASP A 20 -14.27 11.09 12.56
C ASP A 20 -13.09 11.90 13.13
N ASP A 21 -12.34 11.32 14.06
CA ASP A 21 -11.14 11.94 14.64
C ASP A 21 -9.87 11.76 13.79
N GLY A 22 -9.96 11.04 12.67
CA GLY A 22 -8.84 10.77 11.76
C GLY A 22 -7.77 9.83 12.33
N LYS A 23 -7.99 9.21 13.49
CA LYS A 23 -6.99 8.39 14.19
C LYS A 23 -7.09 6.90 13.89
N THR A 24 -8.11 6.48 13.18
CA THR A 24 -8.30 5.10 12.72
C THR A 24 -8.68 5.09 11.25
N ILE A 25 -8.06 4.21 10.47
CA ILE A 25 -8.40 3.97 9.06
C ILE A 25 -8.57 2.48 8.87
N ALA A 26 -9.64 2.08 8.18
CA ALA A 26 -9.80 0.75 7.65
C ALA A 26 -9.76 0.78 6.12
N MET A 27 -9.12 -0.22 5.53
CA MET A 27 -9.15 -0.44 4.08
C MET A 27 -9.43 -1.92 3.81
N THR A 28 -10.30 -2.17 2.83
CA THR A 28 -10.72 -3.52 2.47
C THR A 28 -10.70 -3.72 0.95
N GLU A 29 -10.45 -4.94 0.52
CA GLU A 29 -10.66 -5.38 -0.85
C GLU A 29 -11.78 -6.42 -0.87
N VAL A 30 -12.85 -6.11 -1.60
CA VAL A 30 -13.97 -7.01 -1.84
C VAL A 30 -14.01 -7.34 -3.33
N ASN A 31 -13.93 -8.63 -3.65
CA ASN A 31 -13.87 -9.10 -5.02
C ASN A 31 -15.18 -9.72 -5.49
N THR A 32 -15.41 -9.66 -6.78
CA THR A 32 -16.47 -10.31 -7.54
C THR A 32 -15.94 -10.78 -8.89
N GLU A 33 -16.77 -11.47 -9.69
CA GLU A 33 -16.32 -12.03 -10.96
C GLU A 33 -16.26 -10.99 -12.08
N THR A 34 -17.18 -10.01 -12.09
CA THR A 34 -17.28 -9.01 -13.16
C THR A 34 -17.23 -7.58 -12.64
N ASP A 35 -16.78 -6.68 -13.50
CA ASP A 35 -16.79 -5.25 -13.24
C ASP A 35 -18.22 -4.66 -13.26
N PHE A 36 -19.17 -5.33 -13.95
CA PHE A 36 -20.57 -4.95 -13.94
C PHE A 36 -21.16 -5.02 -12.52
N VAL A 37 -20.96 -6.13 -11.82
CA VAL A 37 -21.40 -6.29 -10.42
C VAL A 37 -20.66 -5.32 -9.51
N ALA A 38 -19.35 -5.17 -9.68
CA ALA A 38 -18.53 -4.25 -8.89
C ALA A 38 -19.01 -2.79 -8.94
N LYS A 39 -19.66 -2.38 -10.03
CA LYS A 39 -20.21 -1.03 -10.23
C LYS A 39 -21.59 -0.83 -9.64
N THR A 40 -22.30 -1.89 -9.25
CA THR A 40 -23.66 -1.78 -8.68
C THR A 40 -23.66 -1.13 -7.31
N ASP A 41 -24.74 -0.40 -6.99
CA ASP A 41 -24.89 0.24 -5.70
C ASP A 41 -24.95 -0.78 -4.54
N ASN A 42 -25.58 -1.93 -4.76
CA ASN A 42 -25.66 -2.99 -3.76
C ASN A 42 -24.29 -3.53 -3.39
N PHE A 43 -23.41 -3.78 -4.40
CA PHE A 43 -22.05 -4.24 -4.14
C PHE A 43 -21.21 -3.18 -3.42
N LYS A 44 -21.30 -1.91 -3.85
CA LYS A 44 -20.62 -0.79 -3.19
C LYS A 44 -21.05 -0.60 -1.75
N LYS A 45 -22.36 -0.71 -1.46
CA LYS A 45 -22.88 -0.65 -0.09
C LYS A 45 -22.40 -1.81 0.77
N PHE A 46 -22.33 -3.01 0.20
CA PHE A 46 -21.78 -4.17 0.89
C PHE A 46 -20.28 -3.95 1.22
N ALA A 47 -19.48 -3.52 0.26
CA ALA A 47 -18.06 -3.22 0.49
C ALA A 47 -17.87 -2.12 1.56
N GLU A 48 -18.72 -1.09 1.56
CA GLU A 48 -18.71 -0.05 2.60
C GLU A 48 -19.06 -0.62 3.98
N ALA A 49 -20.10 -1.46 4.07
CA ALA A 49 -20.49 -2.10 5.32
C ALA A 49 -19.37 -2.97 5.89
N VAL A 50 -18.69 -3.76 5.05
CA VAL A 50 -17.50 -4.53 5.44
C VAL A 50 -16.40 -3.61 5.99
N THR A 51 -16.10 -2.51 5.29
CA THR A 51 -15.05 -1.57 5.71
C THR A 51 -15.40 -0.91 7.06
N ARG A 52 -16.68 -0.59 7.30
CA ARG A 52 -17.13 -0.07 8.59
C ARG A 52 -16.99 -1.08 9.74
N GLN A 53 -17.23 -2.37 9.50
CA GLN A 53 -16.99 -3.41 10.50
C GLN A 53 -15.49 -3.50 10.87
N VAL A 54 -14.60 -3.45 9.87
CA VAL A 54 -13.15 -3.43 10.11
C VAL A 54 -12.74 -2.16 10.85
N LEU A 55 -13.29 -1.00 10.49
CA LEU A 55 -13.04 0.27 11.20
C LEU A 55 -13.43 0.19 12.68
N ALA A 56 -14.55 -0.44 12.97
CA ALA A 56 -15.04 -0.67 14.33
C ALA A 56 -14.20 -1.68 15.13
N GLY A 57 -13.26 -2.38 14.49
CA GLY A 57 -12.34 -3.32 15.16
C GLY A 57 -12.78 -4.79 15.08
N VAL A 58 -13.69 -5.13 14.17
CA VAL A 58 -14.06 -6.53 13.92
C VAL A 58 -12.89 -7.24 13.27
N GLU A 59 -12.36 -8.27 13.93
CA GLU A 59 -11.19 -9.02 13.48
C GLU A 59 -11.50 -9.99 12.34
N ASP A 60 -12.68 -10.62 12.38
CA ASP A 60 -13.16 -11.52 11.32
C ASP A 60 -14.42 -10.95 10.66
N PRO A 61 -14.26 -10.06 9.68
CA PRO A 61 -15.39 -9.49 8.97
C PRO A 61 -16.13 -10.51 8.09
N VAL A 62 -15.49 -11.61 7.70
CA VAL A 62 -16.16 -12.68 6.93
C VAL A 62 -17.20 -13.38 7.79
N ALA A 63 -16.84 -13.75 9.02
CA ALA A 63 -17.79 -14.34 9.95
C ALA A 63 -18.87 -13.35 10.38
N ALA A 64 -18.50 -12.10 10.66
CA ALA A 64 -19.44 -11.07 11.11
C ALA A 64 -20.48 -10.68 10.04
N MET A 65 -20.11 -10.73 8.77
CA MET A 65 -20.92 -10.33 7.62
C MET A 65 -21.45 -11.52 6.79
N LYS A 66 -21.51 -12.71 7.40
CA LYS A 66 -21.86 -13.95 6.69
C LYS A 66 -23.21 -13.87 5.98
N ASP A 67 -24.21 -13.36 6.64
CA ASP A 67 -25.58 -13.33 6.10
C ASP A 67 -25.70 -12.30 4.97
N GLU A 68 -25.07 -11.14 5.11
CA GLU A 68 -25.00 -10.11 4.08
C GLU A 68 -24.18 -10.60 2.87
N LEU A 69 -23.07 -11.34 3.11
CA LEU A 69 -22.29 -11.96 2.07
C LEU A 69 -23.11 -13.00 1.29
N MET A 70 -23.86 -13.83 1.97
CA MET A 70 -24.76 -14.80 1.32
C MET A 70 -25.86 -14.09 0.52
N THR A 71 -26.39 -13.00 1.04
CA THR A 71 -27.41 -12.18 0.38
C THR A 71 -26.87 -11.58 -0.92
N ILE A 72 -25.71 -10.92 -0.90
CA ILE A 72 -25.12 -10.32 -2.11
C ILE A 72 -24.75 -11.38 -3.16
N VAL A 73 -24.22 -12.53 -2.75
CA VAL A 73 -23.95 -13.67 -3.64
C VAL A 73 -25.24 -14.17 -4.30
N SER A 74 -26.32 -14.29 -3.54
CA SER A 74 -27.64 -14.71 -4.07
C SER A 74 -28.22 -13.70 -5.06
N GLN A 75 -28.11 -12.40 -4.76
CA GLN A 75 -28.64 -11.33 -5.59
C GLN A 75 -27.87 -11.15 -6.91
N THR A 76 -26.56 -11.28 -6.86
CA THR A 76 -25.68 -11.06 -8.03
C THR A 76 -25.46 -12.33 -8.86
N GLY A 77 -25.62 -13.49 -8.25
CA GLY A 77 -25.28 -14.77 -8.86
C GLY A 77 -23.77 -14.98 -9.06
N GLU A 78 -22.93 -14.09 -8.54
CA GLU A 78 -21.48 -14.15 -8.63
C GLU A 78 -20.81 -14.55 -7.32
N ASN A 79 -19.59 -15.07 -7.41
CA ASN A 79 -18.76 -15.36 -6.25
C ASN A 79 -18.19 -14.05 -5.68
N VAL A 80 -18.69 -13.62 -4.54
CA VAL A 80 -18.22 -12.42 -3.82
C VAL A 80 -17.33 -12.84 -2.66
N LYS A 81 -16.18 -12.19 -2.50
CA LYS A 81 -15.20 -12.49 -1.44
C LYS A 81 -14.72 -11.22 -0.75
N ILE A 82 -14.71 -11.22 0.57
CA ILE A 82 -13.92 -10.28 1.37
C ILE A 82 -12.49 -10.83 1.36
N ARG A 83 -11.63 -10.26 0.54
CA ARG A 83 -10.32 -10.85 0.24
C ARG A 83 -9.27 -10.52 1.28
N ARG A 84 -9.14 -9.24 1.60
CA ARG A 84 -8.16 -8.74 2.56
C ARG A 84 -8.59 -7.43 3.17
N THR A 85 -8.10 -7.19 4.35
CA THR A 85 -8.42 -5.99 5.13
C THR A 85 -7.16 -5.49 5.81
N CYS A 86 -7.11 -4.20 6.11
CA CYS A 86 -6.18 -3.65 7.08
C CYS A 86 -6.87 -2.59 7.93
N ARG A 87 -6.38 -2.44 9.14
CA ARG A 87 -6.83 -1.43 10.10
C ARG A 87 -5.62 -0.75 10.71
N TYR A 88 -5.56 0.56 10.56
CA TYR A 88 -4.53 1.40 11.16
C TYR A 88 -5.12 2.20 12.29
N VAL A 89 -4.44 2.18 13.44
CA VAL A 89 -4.68 3.09 14.55
C VAL A 89 -3.42 3.92 14.71
N LEU A 90 -3.56 5.25 14.71
CA LEU A 90 -2.44 6.15 14.87
C LEU A 90 -1.68 5.85 16.16
N SER A 91 -0.38 5.60 16.04
CA SER A 91 0.52 5.31 17.16
C SER A 91 1.39 6.53 17.45
N GLY A 92 1.17 7.14 18.63
CA GLY A 92 1.89 8.35 19.01
C GLY A 92 1.47 9.59 18.23
N THR A 93 2.40 10.55 18.09
CA THR A 93 2.16 11.82 17.39
C THR A 93 2.45 11.69 15.91
N GLY A 94 1.55 12.14 15.06
CA GLY A 94 1.67 12.07 13.61
C GLY A 94 0.33 12.08 12.90
N GLN A 95 0.28 11.46 11.73
CA GLN A 95 -0.94 11.28 10.94
C GLN A 95 -0.97 9.90 10.30
N ILE A 96 -2.18 9.39 10.08
CA ILE A 96 -2.48 8.33 9.14
C ILE A 96 -3.33 8.92 8.01
N ALA A 97 -3.09 8.47 6.79
CA ALA A 97 -3.88 8.90 5.63
C ALA A 97 -4.11 7.75 4.67
N PHE A 98 -5.13 7.86 3.85
CA PHE A 98 -5.41 6.93 2.79
C PHE A 98 -5.63 7.62 1.45
N TYR A 99 -5.45 6.87 0.38
CA TYR A 99 -5.77 7.30 -0.98
C TYR A 99 -6.35 6.14 -1.78
N ILE A 100 -7.45 6.38 -2.45
CA ILE A 100 -8.09 5.42 -3.36
C ILE A 100 -7.97 5.94 -4.78
N HIS A 101 -7.32 5.16 -5.63
CA HIS A 101 -7.05 5.51 -7.03
C HIS A 101 -7.94 4.73 -7.98
N MET A 102 -8.30 5.37 -9.12
CA MET A 102 -9.09 4.78 -10.19
C MET A 102 -10.37 4.09 -9.71
N GLY A 103 -11.12 4.75 -8.82
CA GLY A 103 -12.42 4.25 -8.36
C GLY A 103 -12.37 2.92 -7.58
N GLY A 104 -11.27 2.67 -6.87
CA GLY A 104 -11.11 1.46 -6.07
C GLY A 104 -10.23 0.37 -6.70
N LYS A 105 -9.43 0.70 -7.71
CA LYS A 105 -8.46 -0.22 -8.32
C LYS A 105 -7.15 -0.31 -7.54
N VAL A 106 -6.75 0.77 -6.89
CA VAL A 106 -5.59 0.82 -5.98
C VAL A 106 -6.00 1.55 -4.71
N GLY A 107 -5.58 1.03 -3.57
CA GLY A 107 -5.74 1.67 -2.28
C GLY A 107 -4.44 1.71 -1.49
N VAL A 108 -4.24 2.80 -0.76
CA VAL A 108 -3.05 3.03 0.07
C VAL A 108 -3.48 3.54 1.43
N VAL A 109 -2.84 3.04 2.47
CA VAL A 109 -2.83 3.63 3.82
C VAL A 109 -1.39 3.82 4.24
N VAL A 110 -1.06 4.97 4.83
CA VAL A 110 0.28 5.27 5.36
C VAL A 110 0.18 5.87 6.77
N GLU A 111 1.13 5.52 7.62
CA GLU A 111 1.32 6.12 8.94
C GLU A 111 2.66 6.84 9.00
N VAL A 112 2.62 8.13 9.33
CA VAL A 112 3.80 8.98 9.44
C VAL A 112 3.83 9.61 10.82
N GLY A 113 4.93 9.41 11.55
CA GLY A 113 5.16 9.95 12.88
C GLY A 113 6.00 11.21 12.86
N CYS A 114 5.83 12.04 13.88
CA CYS A 114 6.66 13.20 14.18
C CYS A 114 6.84 13.36 15.69
N GLY A 115 7.71 14.29 16.10
CA GLY A 115 8.03 14.48 17.53
C GLY A 115 7.07 15.43 18.25
N LYS A 116 6.38 16.32 17.53
CA LYS A 116 5.60 17.42 18.11
C LYS A 116 4.17 17.45 17.54
N GLU A 117 3.20 17.74 18.42
CA GLU A 117 1.80 17.94 18.01
C GLU A 117 1.64 19.11 17.02
N GLU A 118 2.40 20.17 17.19
CA GLU A 118 2.43 21.30 16.27
C GLU A 118 2.82 20.86 14.85
N THR A 119 3.82 19.99 14.72
CA THR A 119 4.23 19.40 13.44
C THR A 119 3.11 18.58 12.83
N ALA A 120 2.46 17.73 13.62
CA ALA A 120 1.36 16.88 13.16
C ALA A 120 0.19 17.69 12.56
N HIS A 121 -0.03 18.92 13.00
CA HIS A 121 -1.08 19.80 12.52
C HIS A 121 -0.59 20.83 11.48
N SER A 122 0.71 20.84 11.15
CA SER A 122 1.27 21.80 10.19
C SER A 122 0.85 21.48 8.74
N PRO A 123 0.63 22.50 7.90
CA PRO A 123 0.34 22.27 6.48
C PRO A 123 1.44 21.50 5.74
N ALA A 124 2.71 21.77 6.06
CA ALA A 124 3.86 21.09 5.45
C ALA A 124 3.86 19.58 5.72
N PHE A 125 3.53 19.18 6.95
CA PHE A 125 3.42 17.76 7.30
C PHE A 125 2.21 17.10 6.64
N GLY A 126 1.06 17.76 6.62
CA GLY A 126 -0.14 17.25 5.95
C GLY A 126 0.08 17.06 4.45
N GLU A 127 0.78 17.98 3.78
CA GLU A 127 1.15 17.85 2.37
C GLU A 127 2.10 16.68 2.14
N LEU A 128 3.13 16.51 2.98
CA LEU A 128 4.03 15.37 2.91
C LEU A 128 3.27 14.04 3.02
N VAL A 129 2.39 13.90 4.02
CA VAL A 129 1.62 12.68 4.23
C VAL A 129 0.74 12.37 3.03
N HIS A 130 0.07 13.38 2.48
CA HIS A 130 -0.72 13.23 1.25
C HIS A 130 0.16 12.80 0.07
N ASP A 131 1.28 13.45 -0.14
CA ASP A 131 2.21 13.14 -1.24
C ASP A 131 2.77 11.72 -1.14
N LEU A 132 3.01 11.23 0.08
CA LEU A 132 3.42 9.84 0.30
C LEU A 132 2.33 8.85 -0.12
N THR A 133 1.04 9.15 0.08
CA THR A 133 -0.02 8.27 -0.41
C THR A 133 -0.01 8.17 -1.94
N LEU A 134 0.21 9.31 -2.63
CA LEU A 134 0.31 9.35 -4.10
C LEU A 134 1.56 8.61 -4.59
N GLN A 135 2.70 8.81 -3.93
CA GLN A 135 3.95 8.10 -4.21
C GLN A 135 3.78 6.59 -4.13
N ILE A 136 3.20 6.10 -3.03
CA ILE A 136 2.99 4.67 -2.79
C ILE A 136 2.03 4.09 -3.84
N ALA A 137 0.95 4.81 -4.17
CA ALA A 137 0.01 4.37 -5.19
C ALA A 137 0.67 4.20 -6.56
N ALA A 138 1.47 5.19 -6.98
CA ALA A 138 2.07 5.25 -8.31
C ALA A 138 3.32 4.37 -8.44
N ALA A 139 4.24 4.44 -7.48
CA ALA A 139 5.55 3.78 -7.56
C ALA A 139 5.60 2.37 -6.93
N ALA A 140 4.52 1.95 -6.27
CA ALA A 140 4.34 0.62 -5.70
C ALA A 140 5.58 0.09 -4.92
N PRO A 141 6.12 0.83 -3.93
CA PRO A 141 7.22 0.34 -3.12
C PRO A 141 6.79 -0.91 -2.33
N ARG A 142 7.77 -1.72 -1.96
CA ARG A 142 7.55 -2.94 -1.16
C ARG A 142 7.97 -2.76 0.30
N TYR A 143 8.89 -1.84 0.56
CA TYR A 143 9.48 -1.57 1.87
C TYR A 143 9.53 -0.06 2.12
N VAL A 144 9.59 0.36 3.38
CA VAL A 144 9.83 1.78 3.70
C VAL A 144 11.30 2.12 3.45
N THR A 145 12.22 1.35 4.02
CA THR A 145 13.68 1.55 3.94
C THR A 145 14.40 0.29 3.49
N SER A 146 15.68 0.43 3.12
CA SER A 146 16.54 -0.70 2.76
C SER A 146 16.77 -1.69 3.91
N ASP A 147 16.63 -1.25 5.16
CA ASP A 147 16.81 -2.11 6.35
C ASP A 147 15.70 -3.15 6.48
N GLU A 148 14.54 -2.91 5.86
CA GLU A 148 13.42 -3.86 5.82
C GLU A 148 13.57 -4.92 4.72
N VAL A 149 14.51 -4.74 3.79
CA VAL A 149 14.69 -5.67 2.66
C VAL A 149 15.37 -6.93 3.17
N PRO A 150 14.75 -8.14 2.99
CA PRO A 150 15.37 -9.38 3.39
C PRO A 150 16.71 -9.62 2.69
N ALA A 151 17.69 -10.14 3.42
CA ALA A 151 19.03 -10.39 2.89
C ALA A 151 19.02 -11.36 1.69
N ASP A 152 18.14 -12.35 1.70
CA ASP A 152 17.94 -13.30 0.60
C ASP A 152 17.41 -12.63 -0.67
N ALA A 153 16.55 -11.62 -0.54
CA ALA A 153 16.09 -10.84 -1.69
C ALA A 153 17.24 -10.05 -2.34
N ILE A 154 18.13 -9.47 -1.53
CA ILE A 154 19.31 -8.77 -2.02
C ILE A 154 20.28 -9.75 -2.71
N GLU A 155 20.53 -10.91 -2.11
CA GLU A 155 21.40 -11.93 -2.72
C GLU A 155 20.80 -12.49 -4.01
N THR A 156 19.51 -12.70 -4.08
CA THR A 156 18.82 -13.12 -5.31
C THR A 156 19.04 -12.12 -6.45
N GLU A 157 18.91 -10.82 -6.18
CA GLU A 157 19.20 -9.78 -7.19
C GLU A 157 20.66 -9.79 -7.65
N LYS A 158 21.59 -10.00 -6.72
CA LYS A 158 23.04 -10.13 -7.07
C LYS A 158 23.30 -11.39 -7.90
N GLU A 159 22.70 -12.51 -7.57
CA GLU A 159 22.85 -13.76 -8.33
C GLU A 159 22.29 -13.68 -9.74
N ILE A 160 21.09 -13.10 -9.89
CA ILE A 160 20.50 -12.84 -11.20
C ILE A 160 21.46 -11.98 -12.05
N ALA A 161 22.02 -10.95 -11.45
CA ALA A 161 22.97 -10.06 -12.12
C ALA A 161 24.27 -10.78 -12.50
N ARG A 162 24.88 -11.55 -11.57
CA ARG A 162 26.12 -12.32 -11.83
C ARG A 162 25.97 -13.31 -12.99
N ASN A 163 24.80 -13.95 -13.07
CA ASN A 163 24.50 -14.94 -14.11
C ASN A 163 24.12 -14.31 -15.47
N SER A 164 24.04 -13.00 -15.55
CA SER A 164 23.75 -12.31 -16.81
C SER A 164 24.97 -12.32 -17.75
N ASP A 165 24.72 -12.37 -19.06
CA ASP A 165 25.76 -12.30 -20.09
C ASP A 165 26.66 -11.05 -19.98
N ARG A 166 26.16 -10.00 -19.33
CA ARG A 166 26.87 -8.75 -19.10
C ARG A 166 28.18 -8.91 -18.34
N PHE A 167 28.28 -9.93 -17.47
CA PHE A 167 29.45 -10.14 -16.60
C PHE A 167 30.33 -11.31 -17.01
N LYS A 168 30.00 -12.04 -18.08
CA LYS A 168 30.83 -13.15 -18.58
C LYS A 168 32.22 -12.67 -18.89
N GLY A 169 33.22 -13.34 -18.28
CA GLY A 169 34.66 -13.07 -18.52
C GLY A 169 35.20 -11.76 -17.96
N LYS A 170 34.44 -11.06 -17.13
CA LYS A 170 34.93 -9.83 -16.46
C LYS A 170 35.63 -10.17 -15.14
N PRO A 171 36.65 -9.37 -14.76
CA PRO A 171 37.32 -9.51 -13.48
C PRO A 171 36.38 -9.32 -12.29
N ASP A 172 36.62 -10.05 -11.19
CA ASP A 172 35.77 -10.06 -10.01
C ASP A 172 35.54 -8.67 -9.39
N ASN A 173 36.62 -7.84 -9.36
CA ASN A 173 36.51 -6.48 -8.83
C ASN A 173 35.56 -5.58 -9.64
N ILE A 174 35.51 -5.77 -10.96
CA ILE A 174 34.57 -5.04 -11.83
C ILE A 174 33.14 -5.54 -11.59
N VAL A 175 32.97 -6.85 -11.45
CA VAL A 175 31.66 -7.46 -11.14
C VAL A 175 31.15 -6.94 -9.80
N GLU A 176 31.95 -6.99 -8.74
CA GLU A 176 31.54 -6.54 -7.40
C GLU A 176 31.17 -5.04 -7.36
N ASN A 177 31.91 -4.18 -8.06
CA ASN A 177 31.54 -2.76 -8.14
C ASN A 177 30.22 -2.55 -8.90
N ALA A 178 29.99 -3.30 -9.96
CA ALA A 178 28.74 -3.23 -10.71
C ALA A 178 27.55 -3.75 -9.88
N LEU A 179 27.76 -4.80 -9.06
CA LEU A 179 26.73 -5.35 -8.18
C LEU A 179 26.28 -4.33 -7.13
N LYS A 180 27.17 -3.49 -6.60
CA LYS A 180 26.79 -2.38 -5.72
C LYS A 180 25.78 -1.42 -6.39
N GLY A 181 26.05 -1.07 -7.65
CA GLY A 181 25.14 -0.24 -8.44
C GLY A 181 23.79 -0.90 -8.68
N ILE A 182 23.77 -2.22 -8.91
CA ILE A 182 22.55 -3.00 -9.10
C ILE A 182 21.72 -3.05 -7.80
N VAL A 183 22.36 -3.29 -6.66
CA VAL A 183 21.68 -3.27 -5.35
C VAL A 183 21.11 -1.88 -5.06
N ASN A 184 21.85 -0.80 -5.33
CA ASN A 184 21.34 0.56 -5.18
C ASN A 184 20.12 0.82 -6.08
N LYS A 185 20.17 0.34 -7.32
CA LYS A 185 19.03 0.42 -8.24
C LYS A 185 17.82 -0.35 -7.70
N PHE A 186 18.06 -1.56 -7.21
CA PHE A 186 17.01 -2.38 -6.59
C PHE A 186 16.36 -1.64 -5.40
N PHE A 187 17.15 -1.03 -4.51
CA PHE A 187 16.61 -0.21 -3.43
C PHE A 187 15.79 0.98 -3.94
N SER A 188 16.25 1.64 -5.00
CA SER A 188 15.50 2.73 -5.63
C SER A 188 14.17 2.28 -6.23
N ASP A 189 14.05 1.02 -6.61
CA ASP A 189 12.81 0.48 -7.17
C ASP A 189 11.84 0.03 -6.05
N VAL A 190 12.34 -0.58 -4.96
CA VAL A 190 11.48 -1.24 -3.97
C VAL A 190 11.34 -0.52 -2.63
N CYS A 191 12.26 0.40 -2.28
CA CYS A 191 12.24 1.11 -1.00
C CYS A 191 11.66 2.52 -1.17
N LEU A 192 10.57 2.83 -0.48
CA LEU A 192 9.85 4.09 -0.59
C LEU A 192 10.78 5.31 -0.48
N VAL A 193 11.64 5.35 0.54
CA VAL A 193 12.52 6.50 0.79
C VAL A 193 13.61 6.70 -0.27
N ASN A 194 13.95 5.64 -1.01
CA ASN A 194 14.97 5.65 -2.06
C ASN A 194 14.39 5.95 -3.45
N GLN A 195 13.06 5.90 -3.61
CA GLN A 195 12.42 6.12 -4.91
C GLN A 195 12.55 7.57 -5.36
N PRO A 196 12.65 7.81 -6.69
CA PRO A 196 12.43 9.13 -7.24
C PRO A 196 11.03 9.62 -6.87
N PHE A 197 10.90 10.87 -6.45
CA PHE A 197 9.62 11.45 -6.07
C PHE A 197 8.75 11.68 -7.30
N VAL A 198 7.53 11.14 -7.30
CA VAL A 198 6.66 11.15 -8.50
C VAL A 198 6.27 12.55 -8.98
N LYS A 199 6.18 13.54 -8.08
CA LYS A 199 5.89 14.93 -8.43
C LYS A 199 7.10 15.69 -8.96
N GLU A 200 8.32 15.31 -8.54
CA GLU A 200 9.58 15.92 -8.96
C GLU A 200 10.70 14.85 -8.98
N PRO A 201 10.86 14.12 -10.10
CA PRO A 201 11.78 12.96 -10.19
C PRO A 201 13.28 13.27 -9.99
N LYS A 202 13.66 14.55 -9.98
CA LYS A 202 15.03 14.96 -9.65
C LYS A 202 15.33 14.87 -8.16
N GLN A 203 14.30 14.76 -7.33
CA GLN A 203 14.39 14.55 -5.90
C GLN A 203 14.00 13.11 -5.56
N THR A 204 14.58 12.57 -4.47
CA THR A 204 14.10 11.33 -3.86
C THR A 204 13.03 11.62 -2.80
N VAL A 205 12.29 10.59 -2.39
CA VAL A 205 11.38 10.71 -1.24
C VAL A 205 12.14 11.15 0.02
N THR A 206 13.38 10.68 0.21
CA THR A 206 14.26 11.14 1.31
C THR A 206 14.51 12.65 1.26
N ASP A 207 14.71 13.22 0.07
CA ASP A 207 14.94 14.67 -0.06
C ASP A 207 13.69 15.46 0.34
N VAL A 208 12.51 14.99 -0.06
CA VAL A 208 11.23 15.59 0.31
C VAL A 208 10.98 15.49 1.82
N LEU A 209 11.30 14.33 2.41
CA LEU A 209 11.20 14.12 3.86
C LEU A 209 12.09 15.12 4.63
N LYS A 210 13.36 15.24 4.23
CA LYS A 210 14.32 16.16 4.84
C LYS A 210 13.90 17.62 4.68
N ALA A 211 13.31 17.98 3.56
CA ALA A 211 12.79 19.33 3.36
C ALA A 211 11.65 19.65 4.35
N CYS A 212 10.75 18.71 4.59
CA CYS A 212 9.69 18.85 5.58
C CYS A 212 10.25 18.90 7.01
N GLU A 213 11.24 18.06 7.34
CA GLU A 213 11.94 18.11 8.64
C GLU A 213 12.58 19.48 8.88
N LYS A 214 13.20 20.04 7.87
CA LYS A 214 13.80 21.39 7.94
C LYS A 214 12.73 22.48 8.13
N ALA A 215 11.61 22.39 7.41
CA ALA A 215 10.53 23.37 7.49
C ALA A 215 9.82 23.36 8.86
N THR A 216 9.69 22.18 9.48
CA THR A 216 9.00 21.98 10.76
C THR A 216 9.92 22.02 11.98
N GLY A 217 11.23 21.88 11.78
CA GLY A 217 12.21 21.77 12.88
C GLY A 217 11.97 20.51 13.72
N ASP A 218 11.46 19.44 13.11
CA ASP A 218 11.10 18.20 13.78
C ASP A 218 11.55 16.98 12.97
N LYS A 219 11.75 15.86 13.64
CA LYS A 219 12.06 14.59 13.00
C LYS A 219 10.79 13.89 12.54
N ILE A 220 10.81 13.41 11.30
CA ILE A 220 9.68 12.74 10.67
C ILE A 220 10.07 11.31 10.32
N THR A 221 9.18 10.37 10.63
CA THR A 221 9.39 8.94 10.39
C THR A 221 8.20 8.34 9.66
N ILE A 222 8.42 7.76 8.48
CA ILE A 222 7.42 6.92 7.82
C ILE A 222 7.43 5.59 8.56
N LYS A 223 6.35 5.29 9.29
CA LYS A 223 6.29 4.11 10.14
C LYS A 223 5.96 2.85 9.37
N ARG A 224 4.93 2.93 8.53
CA ARG A 224 4.42 1.80 7.74
C ARG A 224 3.46 2.27 6.67
N PHE A 225 3.24 1.42 5.68
CA PHE A 225 2.17 1.59 4.70
C PHE A 225 1.58 0.24 4.30
N THR A 226 0.38 0.28 3.75
CA THR A 226 -0.26 -0.84 3.07
C THR A 226 -0.72 -0.36 1.70
N ARG A 227 -0.42 -1.14 0.66
CA ARG A 227 -0.90 -0.92 -0.70
C ARG A 227 -1.65 -2.14 -1.18
N PHE A 228 -2.92 -1.97 -1.52
CA PHE A 228 -3.70 -2.97 -2.23
C PHE A 228 -3.82 -2.60 -3.70
N GLN A 229 -3.70 -3.58 -4.55
CA GLN A 229 -4.05 -3.48 -5.96
C GLN A 229 -5.10 -4.54 -6.25
N LEU A 230 -6.23 -4.12 -6.79
CA LEU A 230 -7.36 -4.99 -7.05
C LEU A 230 -6.95 -6.21 -7.87
N GLY A 231 -7.31 -7.39 -7.38
CA GLY A 231 -7.06 -8.66 -8.05
C GLY A 231 -5.59 -9.11 -8.08
N ALA A 232 -4.64 -8.33 -7.54
CA ALA A 232 -3.24 -8.74 -7.46
C ALA A 232 -3.04 -9.85 -6.41
N ALA A 233 -2.03 -10.71 -6.65
CA ALA A 233 -1.66 -11.77 -5.73
C ALA A 233 -1.15 -11.24 -4.38
#